data_7636cb0295bf4f5cdc01c198ec77e464
#
_entry.id   7636cb0295bf4f5cdc01c198ec77e464
#
_cell.length_a   1.000
_cell.length_b   1.000
_cell.length_c   1.000
_cell.angle_alpha   90.00
_cell.angle_beta   90.00
_cell.angle_gamma   90.00
#
_symmetry.space_group_name_H-M   'P 1'
#
loop_
_entity.id
_entity.type
_entity.pdbx_description
1 polymer ?
#
loop_
_entity_poly.entity_id
_entity_poly.type
_entity_poly.pdbx_seq_one_letter_code
_entity_poly.pdbx_strand_id
1 'polypeptide(L)'
;MPQKNPQLILYQNMPNDNINRCIQKAIGDTSAANYEEITYEGFGPCGVSVIVEALTDNKNRAAADIRHIFSKSGGSLGQTGSVGYMFDKKGYFLIEKNDSINEDELMLEVLDNGADDFISDEEYIEVLCDPKVFSDLLEALQEKGIKLEEAQIKQIPN
;
A
#
# COMPACT_ATOMS: atom_id res chain seq x y z
N MET A 1 8.79 22.45 8.39
CA MET A 1 7.79 21.40 8.09
C MET A 1 8.05 20.92 6.68
N PRO A 2 8.32 19.64 6.44
CA PRO A 2 8.50 19.14 5.09
C PRO A 2 7.16 19.25 4.35
N GLN A 3 7.14 19.99 3.27
CA GLN A 3 6.00 20.02 2.35
C GLN A 3 5.91 18.61 1.71
N LYS A 4 4.90 17.84 2.09
CA LYS A 4 4.60 16.56 1.44
C LYS A 4 4.36 16.83 -0.04
N ASN A 5 5.17 16.21 -0.89
CA ASN A 5 5.10 16.36 -2.33
C ASN A 5 3.71 15.90 -2.82
N PRO A 6 2.89 16.79 -3.40
CA PRO A 6 1.54 16.44 -3.85
C PRO A 6 1.53 15.41 -4.99
N GLN A 7 2.65 15.20 -5.66
CA GLN A 7 2.77 14.19 -6.72
C GLN A 7 2.69 12.76 -6.18
N LEU A 8 3.21 12.49 -4.96
CA LEU A 8 3.15 11.16 -4.36
C LEU A 8 1.69 10.68 -4.11
N ILE A 9 0.78 11.63 -3.88
CA ILE A 9 -0.63 11.35 -3.64
C ILE A 9 -1.37 10.96 -4.94
N LEU A 10 -0.90 11.43 -6.08
CA LEU A 10 -1.47 11.12 -7.41
C LEU A 10 -1.20 9.68 -7.85
N TYR A 11 -0.09 9.07 -7.42
CA TYR A 11 0.25 7.69 -7.79
C TYR A 11 -0.61 6.63 -7.10
N GLN A 12 -1.30 6.97 -6.01
CA GLN A 12 -2.08 6.00 -5.23
C GLN A 12 -3.55 5.88 -5.64
N ASN A 13 -3.96 6.50 -6.73
CA ASN A 13 -5.34 6.46 -7.26
C ASN A 13 -6.41 6.74 -6.17
N MET A 14 -6.01 7.49 -5.13
CA MET A 14 -6.89 7.83 -4.02
C MET A 14 -7.84 8.93 -4.45
N PRO A 15 -9.16 8.77 -4.31
CA PRO A 15 -10.12 9.82 -4.62
C PRO A 15 -9.78 11.13 -3.89
N ASN A 16 -9.87 12.26 -4.58
CA ASN A 16 -9.54 13.59 -4.03
C ASN A 16 -10.28 13.88 -2.72
N ASP A 17 -11.48 13.35 -2.54
CA ASP A 17 -12.26 13.48 -1.31
C ASP A 17 -11.56 12.81 -0.12
N ASN A 18 -10.91 11.67 -0.31
CA ASN A 18 -10.16 10.98 0.73
C ASN A 18 -8.89 11.75 1.09
N ILE A 19 -8.20 12.33 0.11
CA ILE A 19 -7.04 13.19 0.30
C ILE A 19 -7.43 14.42 1.14
N ASN A 20 -8.48 15.11 0.74
CA ASN A 20 -8.96 16.31 1.45
C ASN A 20 -9.37 15.98 2.89
N ARG A 21 -10.02 14.83 3.12
CA ARG A 21 -10.41 14.38 4.45
C ARG A 21 -9.22 14.04 5.34
N CYS A 22 -8.19 13.40 4.79
CA CYS A 22 -6.94 13.14 5.52
C CYS A 22 -6.23 14.44 5.89
N ILE A 23 -6.21 15.42 4.99
CA ILE A 23 -5.65 16.75 5.26
C ILE A 23 -6.44 17.45 6.35
N GLN A 24 -7.78 17.48 6.27
CA GLN A 24 -8.65 18.09 7.27
C GLN A 24 -8.45 17.46 8.66
N LYS A 25 -8.35 16.13 8.74
CA LYS A 25 -8.04 15.42 9.98
C LYS A 25 -6.68 15.81 10.55
N ALA A 26 -5.68 15.98 9.70
CA ALA A 26 -4.31 16.35 10.11
C ALA A 26 -4.21 17.79 10.64
N ILE A 27 -5.05 18.71 10.16
CA ILE A 27 -5.11 20.12 10.62
C ILE A 27 -6.02 20.33 11.83
N GLY A 28 -6.61 19.26 12.38
CA GLY A 28 -7.39 19.29 13.62
C GLY A 28 -8.83 19.79 13.48
N ASP A 29 -9.41 19.68 12.28
CA ASP A 29 -10.82 20.00 12.09
C ASP A 29 -11.68 18.91 12.75
N THR A 30 -12.32 19.24 13.85
CA THR A 30 -13.18 18.35 14.65
C THR A 30 -14.51 17.99 13.94
N SER A 31 -14.80 18.58 12.80
CA SER A 31 -15.98 18.25 11.97
C SER A 31 -15.73 17.04 11.04
N ALA A 32 -14.48 16.58 10.92
CA ALA A 32 -14.16 15.39 10.15
C ALA A 32 -14.69 14.14 10.88
N ALA A 33 -15.51 13.34 10.19
CA ALA A 33 -15.98 12.05 10.69
C ALA A 33 -14.77 11.20 11.17
N ASN A 34 -14.94 10.52 12.30
CA ASN A 34 -13.93 9.62 12.83
C ASN A 34 -13.77 8.43 11.90
N TYR A 35 -12.76 8.49 11.03
CA TYR A 35 -12.40 7.36 10.17
C TYR A 35 -11.57 6.35 10.95
N GLU A 36 -11.91 5.09 10.76
CA GLU A 36 -11.19 3.96 11.33
C GLU A 36 -10.73 3.03 10.21
N GLU A 37 -9.49 2.54 10.33
CA GLU A 37 -8.97 1.50 9.46
C GLU A 37 -9.47 0.15 9.94
N ILE A 38 -9.99 -0.66 9.01
CA ILE A 38 -10.48 -2.01 9.28
C ILE A 38 -9.95 -2.93 8.20
N THR A 39 -9.42 -4.08 8.62
CA THR A 39 -9.02 -5.15 7.72
C THR A 39 -10.08 -6.24 7.70
N TYR A 40 -10.53 -6.60 6.50
CA TYR A 40 -11.41 -7.73 6.26
C TYR A 40 -10.64 -8.84 5.58
N GLU A 41 -10.91 -10.05 5.98
CA GLU A 41 -10.28 -11.26 5.47
C GLU A 41 -11.35 -12.19 4.88
N GLY A 42 -11.04 -12.84 3.79
CA GLY A 42 -11.99 -13.73 3.17
C GLY A 42 -11.40 -14.55 2.02
N PHE A 43 -12.28 -15.29 1.40
CA PHE A 43 -11.94 -16.14 0.25
C PHE A 43 -12.73 -15.68 -0.96
N GLY A 44 -12.03 -15.47 -2.06
CA GLY A 44 -12.63 -15.25 -3.37
C GLY A 44 -13.06 -16.57 -4.03
N PRO A 45 -13.54 -16.53 -5.27
CA PRO A 45 -13.82 -17.72 -6.04
C PRO A 45 -12.62 -18.67 -6.10
N CYS A 46 -12.88 -19.96 -6.10
CA CYS A 46 -11.84 -21.00 -6.09
C CYS A 46 -10.90 -21.01 -4.87
N GLY A 47 -11.29 -20.34 -3.78
CA GLY A 47 -10.53 -20.35 -2.53
C GLY A 47 -9.33 -19.41 -2.49
N VAL A 48 -9.29 -18.43 -3.37
CA VAL A 48 -8.24 -17.40 -3.37
C VAL A 48 -8.35 -16.56 -2.10
N SER A 49 -7.26 -16.46 -1.34
CA SER A 49 -7.19 -15.64 -0.13
C SER A 49 -7.20 -14.15 -0.48
N VAL A 50 -8.05 -13.38 0.19
CA VAL A 50 -8.23 -11.95 -0.07
C VAL A 50 -8.19 -11.18 1.23
N ILE A 51 -7.36 -10.13 1.27
CA ILE A 51 -7.37 -9.10 2.32
C ILE A 51 -7.91 -7.80 1.73
N VAL A 52 -8.80 -7.13 2.47
CA VAL A 52 -9.33 -5.82 2.12
C VAL A 52 -9.06 -4.85 3.28
N GLU A 53 -8.23 -3.86 3.04
CA GLU A 53 -8.01 -2.75 3.97
C GLU A 53 -8.99 -1.63 3.62
N ALA A 54 -9.78 -1.20 4.57
CA ALA A 54 -10.83 -0.19 4.38
C ALA A 54 -10.70 0.93 5.41
N LEU A 55 -10.80 2.18 4.93
CA LEU A 55 -10.93 3.36 5.78
C LEU A 55 -12.40 3.79 5.77
N THR A 56 -13.07 3.75 6.92
CA THR A 56 -14.50 4.01 7.02
C THR A 56 -14.87 4.84 8.24
N ASP A 57 -15.93 5.64 8.09
CA ASP A 57 -16.60 6.34 9.20
C ASP A 57 -17.72 5.50 9.83
N ASN A 58 -18.06 4.34 9.22
CA ASN A 58 -19.12 3.46 9.67
C ASN A 58 -18.78 1.98 9.45
N LYS A 59 -18.28 1.34 10.49
CA LYS A 59 -17.89 -0.09 10.49
C LYS A 59 -19.02 -1.03 10.06
N ASN A 60 -20.24 -0.77 10.53
CA ASN A 60 -21.37 -1.66 10.25
C ASN A 60 -21.77 -1.61 8.79
N ARG A 61 -21.80 -0.41 8.20
CA ARG A 61 -22.06 -0.23 6.76
C ARG A 61 -20.96 -0.90 5.93
N ALA A 62 -19.70 -0.60 6.21
CA ALA A 62 -18.56 -1.19 5.51
C ALA A 62 -18.57 -2.72 5.59
N ALA A 63 -18.81 -3.30 6.76
CA ALA A 63 -18.90 -4.76 6.94
C ALA A 63 -20.04 -5.39 6.14
N ALA A 64 -21.20 -4.72 6.06
CA ALA A 64 -22.35 -5.19 5.28
C ALA A 64 -22.04 -5.16 3.77
N ASP A 65 -21.46 -4.05 3.30
CA ASP A 65 -21.11 -3.86 1.89
C ASP A 65 -20.04 -4.87 1.44
N ILE A 66 -18.97 -5.04 2.22
CA ILE A 66 -17.92 -5.99 1.94
C ILE A 66 -18.45 -7.43 1.92
N ARG A 67 -19.29 -7.81 2.92
CA ARG A 67 -19.92 -9.14 2.93
C ARG A 67 -20.79 -9.37 1.70
N HIS A 68 -21.57 -8.36 1.31
CA HIS A 68 -22.39 -8.43 0.11
C HIS A 68 -21.55 -8.63 -1.16
N ILE A 69 -20.46 -7.87 -1.31
CA ILE A 69 -19.55 -7.97 -2.46
C ILE A 69 -18.92 -9.36 -2.53
N PHE A 70 -18.37 -9.88 -1.43
CA PHE A 70 -17.82 -11.24 -1.40
C PHE A 70 -18.85 -12.29 -1.83
N SER A 71 -20.06 -12.24 -1.25
CA SER A 71 -21.13 -13.21 -1.56
C SER A 71 -21.57 -13.12 -3.03
N LYS A 72 -21.72 -11.90 -3.56
CA LYS A 72 -22.12 -11.64 -4.95
C LYS A 72 -21.07 -12.13 -5.95
N SER A 73 -19.79 -12.06 -5.57
CA SER A 73 -18.67 -12.48 -6.41
C SER A 73 -18.33 -13.97 -6.28
N GLY A 74 -19.14 -14.75 -5.58
CA GLY A 74 -18.91 -16.20 -5.40
C GLY A 74 -17.84 -16.53 -4.36
N GLY A 75 -17.48 -15.56 -3.52
CA GLY A 75 -16.57 -15.71 -2.39
C GLY A 75 -17.30 -15.74 -1.05
N SER A 76 -16.55 -15.69 0.02
CA SER A 76 -17.06 -15.63 1.39
C SER A 76 -16.18 -14.76 2.28
N LEU A 77 -16.78 -13.90 3.07
CA LEU A 77 -16.07 -13.16 4.11
C LEU A 77 -15.76 -14.10 5.27
N GLY A 78 -14.50 -14.17 5.65
CA GLY A 78 -13.99 -14.95 6.79
C GLY A 78 -14.01 -14.15 8.08
N GLN A 79 -13.44 -14.79 9.11
CA GLN A 79 -13.16 -14.12 10.38
C GLN A 79 -11.73 -13.54 10.36
N THR A 80 -11.44 -12.61 11.24
CA THR A 80 -10.07 -12.10 11.46
C THR A 80 -9.12 -13.26 11.74
N GLY A 81 -7.98 -13.30 11.02
CA GLY A 81 -6.99 -14.37 11.11
C GLY A 81 -7.24 -15.54 10.16
N SER A 82 -8.30 -15.50 9.32
CA SER A 82 -8.61 -16.61 8.40
C SER A 82 -7.63 -16.74 7.25
N VAL A 83 -7.06 -15.62 6.78
CA VAL A 83 -6.07 -15.58 5.69
C VAL A 83 -4.88 -14.68 5.97
N GLY A 84 -4.95 -13.83 7.00
CA GLY A 84 -3.92 -12.84 7.33
C GLY A 84 -2.52 -13.43 7.53
N TYR A 85 -2.42 -14.68 7.98
CA TYR A 85 -1.16 -15.39 8.15
C TYR A 85 -0.44 -15.72 6.83
N MET A 86 -1.14 -15.58 5.70
CA MET A 86 -0.60 -15.80 4.34
C MET A 86 -0.02 -14.53 3.72
N PHE A 87 -0.03 -13.43 4.46
CA PHE A 87 0.42 -12.13 3.97
C PHE A 87 1.30 -11.46 5.01
N ASP A 88 2.32 -10.76 4.51
CA ASP A 88 3.15 -9.87 5.32
C ASP A 88 2.93 -8.42 4.91
N LYS A 89 2.80 -7.54 5.90
CA LYS A 89 2.72 -6.09 5.64
C LYS A 89 4.12 -5.57 5.33
N LYS A 90 4.34 -5.14 4.07
CA LYS A 90 5.62 -4.66 3.55
C LYS A 90 5.50 -3.28 2.94
N GLY A 91 6.58 -2.51 2.99
CA GLY A 91 6.81 -1.41 2.08
C GLY A 91 7.12 -1.97 0.70
N TYR A 92 6.46 -1.45 -0.32
CA TYR A 92 6.57 -1.89 -1.70
C TYR A 92 6.86 -0.69 -2.61
N PHE A 93 7.83 -0.85 -3.48
CA PHE A 93 8.16 0.12 -4.51
C PHE A 93 8.21 -0.59 -5.87
N LEU A 94 7.60 0.03 -6.87
CA LEU A 94 7.66 -0.41 -8.26
C LEU A 94 8.38 0.64 -9.07
N ILE A 95 9.42 0.25 -9.77
CA ILE A 95 10.28 1.11 -10.58
C ILE A 95 10.24 0.59 -12.02
N GLU A 96 9.88 1.44 -12.97
CA GLU A 96 9.98 1.11 -14.40
C GLU A 96 11.44 1.21 -14.84
N LYS A 97 11.94 0.15 -15.47
CA LYS A 97 13.30 0.13 -16.00
C LYS A 97 13.47 1.09 -17.17
N ASN A 98 14.62 1.72 -17.21
CA ASN A 98 15.05 2.54 -18.34
C ASN A 98 16.58 2.53 -18.43
N ASP A 99 17.10 2.99 -19.56
CA ASP A 99 18.54 2.97 -19.88
C ASP A 99 19.41 3.80 -18.90
N SER A 100 18.81 4.65 -18.07
CA SER A 100 19.52 5.46 -17.09
C SER A 100 19.70 4.78 -15.73
N ILE A 101 19.03 3.65 -15.50
CA ILE A 101 19.10 2.91 -14.24
C ILE A 101 20.18 1.84 -14.33
N ASN A 102 21.19 1.97 -13.49
CA ASN A 102 22.14 0.89 -13.24
C ASN A 102 21.57 -0.02 -12.15
N GLU A 103 21.12 -1.22 -12.52
CA GLU A 103 20.45 -2.14 -11.60
C GLU A 103 21.34 -2.60 -10.46
N ASP A 104 22.62 -2.87 -10.73
CA ASP A 104 23.58 -3.31 -9.70
C ASP A 104 23.80 -2.21 -8.64
N GLU A 105 23.95 -0.96 -9.08
CA GLU A 105 24.08 0.18 -8.17
C GLU A 105 22.79 0.42 -7.38
N LEU A 106 21.65 0.34 -8.04
CA LEU A 106 20.35 0.51 -7.38
C LEU A 106 20.12 -0.58 -6.35
N MET A 107 20.43 -1.85 -6.68
CA MET A 107 20.30 -2.98 -5.76
C MET A 107 21.14 -2.78 -4.50
N LEU A 108 22.40 -2.41 -4.66
CA LEU A 108 23.28 -2.13 -3.51
C LEU A 108 22.76 -0.99 -2.65
N GLU A 109 22.31 0.07 -3.28
CA GLU A 109 21.73 1.25 -2.60
C GLU A 109 20.51 0.91 -1.76
N VAL A 110 19.54 0.20 -2.35
CA VAL A 110 18.29 -0.11 -1.62
C VAL A 110 18.54 -1.10 -0.49
N LEU A 111 19.44 -2.05 -0.67
CA LEU A 111 19.84 -3.00 0.38
C LEU A 111 20.57 -2.29 1.53
N ASP A 112 21.47 -1.37 1.23
CA ASP A 112 22.16 -0.55 2.24
C ASP A 112 21.19 0.36 3.03
N ASN A 113 20.10 0.78 2.40
CA ASN A 113 19.01 1.56 3.03
C ASN A 113 17.91 0.69 3.67
N GLY A 114 18.13 -0.62 3.79
CA GLY A 114 17.27 -1.51 4.55
C GLY A 114 16.15 -2.18 3.77
N ALA A 115 16.29 -2.30 2.44
CA ALA A 115 15.42 -3.18 1.68
C ALA A 115 15.62 -4.65 2.10
N ASP A 116 14.53 -5.39 2.18
CA ASP A 116 14.53 -6.83 2.47
C ASP A 116 14.76 -7.66 1.20
N ASP A 117 14.23 -7.17 0.07
CA ASP A 117 14.26 -7.89 -1.20
C ASP A 117 14.30 -6.94 -2.40
N PHE A 118 14.91 -7.41 -3.49
CA PHE A 118 15.05 -6.71 -4.75
C PHE A 118 14.79 -7.71 -5.88
N ILE A 119 13.67 -7.55 -6.57
CA ILE A 119 13.22 -8.45 -7.64
C ILE A 119 13.25 -7.65 -8.94
N SER A 120 13.92 -8.18 -9.95
CA SER A 120 14.06 -7.53 -11.24
C SER A 120 13.57 -8.45 -12.35
N ASP A 121 12.62 -7.98 -13.15
CA ASP A 121 12.17 -8.64 -14.38
C ASP A 121 12.59 -7.85 -15.63
N GLU A 122 11.95 -8.09 -16.78
CA GLU A 122 12.30 -7.43 -18.05
C GLU A 122 11.92 -5.94 -18.08
N GLU A 123 10.84 -5.54 -17.40
CA GLU A 123 10.26 -4.20 -17.49
C GLU A 123 10.34 -3.42 -16.16
N TYR A 124 10.32 -4.14 -15.03
CA TYR A 124 10.17 -3.54 -13.72
C TYR A 124 11.19 -4.05 -12.71
N ILE A 125 11.41 -3.23 -11.70
CA ILE A 125 12.12 -3.57 -10.48
C ILE A 125 11.14 -3.40 -9.33
N GLU A 126 11.00 -4.46 -8.52
CA GLU A 126 10.22 -4.42 -7.27
C GLU A 126 11.17 -4.43 -6.08
N VAL A 127 10.95 -3.51 -5.15
CA VAL A 127 11.72 -3.44 -3.90
C VAL A 127 10.77 -3.60 -2.73
N LEU A 128 11.11 -4.52 -1.82
CA LEU A 128 10.37 -4.78 -0.59
C LEU A 128 11.18 -4.36 0.62
N CYS A 129 10.52 -3.82 1.65
CA CYS A 129 11.16 -3.47 2.90
C CYS A 129 10.21 -3.60 4.10
N ASP A 130 10.78 -3.59 5.32
CA ASP A 130 9.96 -3.43 6.53
C ASP A 130 9.22 -2.07 6.48
N PRO A 131 7.93 -2.01 6.85
CA PRO A 131 7.17 -0.76 6.90
C PRO A 131 7.84 0.38 7.67
N LYS A 132 8.72 0.05 8.63
CA LYS A 132 9.42 1.06 9.45
C LYS A 132 10.47 1.84 8.68
N VAL A 133 11.13 1.21 7.70
CA VAL A 133 12.15 1.86 6.88
C VAL A 133 11.60 2.42 5.57
N PHE A 134 10.30 2.25 5.32
CA PHE A 134 9.66 2.69 4.09
C PHE A 134 9.87 4.17 3.77
N SER A 135 9.77 5.04 4.78
CA SER A 135 9.92 6.49 4.57
C SER A 135 11.35 6.87 4.23
N ASP A 136 12.33 6.24 4.88
CA ASP A 136 13.75 6.53 4.68
C ASP A 136 14.19 6.04 3.30
N LEU A 137 13.75 4.84 2.90
CA LEU A 137 14.02 4.28 1.58
C LEU A 137 13.34 5.08 0.46
N LEU A 138 12.12 5.56 0.69
CA LEU A 138 11.41 6.44 -0.23
C LEU A 138 12.19 7.74 -0.47
N GLU A 139 12.69 8.36 0.59
CA GLU A 139 13.50 9.58 0.51
C GLU A 139 14.79 9.34 -0.28
N ALA A 140 15.50 8.26 0.01
CA ALA A 140 16.73 7.88 -0.70
C ALA A 140 16.50 7.68 -2.21
N LEU A 141 15.43 6.98 -2.59
CA LEU A 141 15.08 6.77 -4.00
C LEU A 141 14.71 8.09 -4.71
N GLN A 142 14.02 8.98 -4.01
CA GLN A 142 13.65 10.30 -4.55
C GLN A 142 14.86 11.23 -4.72
N GLU A 143 15.79 11.24 -3.77
CA GLU A 143 17.03 12.02 -3.86
C GLU A 143 17.89 11.61 -5.06
N LYS A 144 17.87 10.34 -5.42
CA LYS A 144 18.51 9.79 -6.61
C LYS A 144 17.76 10.11 -7.92
N GLY A 145 16.57 10.69 -7.82
CA GLY A 145 15.74 10.99 -8.99
C GLY A 145 15.12 9.75 -9.63
N ILE A 146 15.03 8.64 -8.92
CA ILE A 146 14.37 7.42 -9.40
C ILE A 146 12.86 7.68 -9.50
N LYS A 147 12.31 7.46 -10.69
CA LYS A 147 10.87 7.55 -10.91
C LYS A 147 10.20 6.29 -10.39
N LEU A 148 9.29 6.47 -9.42
CA LEU A 148 8.50 5.39 -8.85
C LEU A 148 7.14 5.33 -9.53
N GLU A 149 6.76 4.16 -10.05
CA GLU A 149 5.40 3.91 -10.56
C GLU A 149 4.43 3.64 -9.40
N GLU A 150 4.91 2.96 -8.35
CA GLU A 150 4.15 2.69 -7.13
C GLU A 150 5.08 2.80 -5.92
N ALA A 151 4.59 3.38 -4.83
CA ALA A 151 5.27 3.39 -3.53
C ALA A 151 4.21 3.38 -2.42
N GLN A 152 4.03 2.26 -1.75
CA GLN A 152 3.03 2.12 -0.69
C GLN A 152 3.37 0.99 0.28
N ILE A 153 2.75 1.03 1.46
CA ILE A 153 2.75 -0.10 2.38
C ILE A 153 1.51 -0.94 2.07
N LYS A 154 1.72 -2.20 1.72
CA LYS A 154 0.63 -3.13 1.37
C LYS A 154 0.88 -4.55 1.90
N GLN A 155 -0.16 -5.38 1.85
CA GLN A 155 -0.08 -6.80 2.20
C GLN A 155 0.50 -7.58 1.00
N ILE A 156 1.61 -8.24 1.20
CA ILE A 156 2.30 -9.06 0.20
C ILE A 156 2.09 -10.54 0.56
N PRO A 157 1.65 -11.39 -0.37
CA PRO A 157 1.59 -12.84 -0.14
C PRO A 157 2.98 -13.41 0.20
N ASN A 158 3.01 -14.34 1.15
CA ASN A 158 4.25 -15.04 1.57
C ASN A 158 4.67 -16.07 0.51
#